data_9a4c8b9ca972032cf85df43e606a3d54
#
_entry.id   9a4c8b9ca972032cf85df43e606a3d54
#
_cell.length_a   1.000
_cell.length_b   1.000
_cell.length_c   1.000
_cell.angle_alpha   90.00
_cell.angle_beta   90.00
_cell.angle_gamma   90.00
#
_symmetry.space_group_name_H-M   'P 1'
#
loop_
_entity.id
_entity.type
_entity.pdbx_description
1 polymer ?
#
loop_
_entity_poly.entity_id
_entity_poly.type
_entity_poly.pdbx_seq_one_letter_code
_entity_poly.pdbx_strand_id
1 'polypeptide(L)'
;MTPSIEDYLSTIYRLDKGEGVRSVDVAKVLEVSKPSVNRALKTLSEMKLVKQEPYGDIFLTKLGRETALDLNKKYSILRGFLVHMLDVDPIVAEKEANQMEHGMSNDTIERIGLLMKSYSLSAGKSKFKPKLDENAID
;
A
#
# COMPACT_ATOMS: atom_id res chain seq x y z
N MET A 1 1.04 13.58 12.09
CA MET A 1 1.54 12.26 12.52
C MET A 1 2.80 11.91 11.75
N THR A 2 3.84 11.50 12.45
CA THR A 2 5.12 11.14 11.83
C THR A 2 5.03 9.76 11.19
N PRO A 3 5.47 9.58 9.94
CA PRO A 3 5.49 8.26 9.34
C PRO A 3 6.37 7.27 10.12
N SER A 4 5.92 6.04 10.21
CA SER A 4 6.69 4.95 10.83
C SER A 4 7.73 4.40 9.84
N ILE A 5 8.67 3.61 10.34
CA ILE A 5 9.62 2.90 9.47
C ILE A 5 8.88 2.01 8.47
N GLU A 6 7.79 1.41 8.91
CA GLU A 6 6.95 0.60 8.02
C GLU A 6 6.33 1.42 6.90
N ASP A 7 5.91 2.65 7.19
CA ASP A 7 5.38 3.56 6.16
C ASP A 7 6.43 3.87 5.10
N TYR A 8 7.68 4.08 5.52
CA TYR A 8 8.78 4.29 4.56
C TYR A 8 9.01 3.07 3.69
N LEU A 9 9.05 1.89 4.29
CA LEU A 9 9.26 0.65 3.55
C LEU A 9 8.13 0.40 2.54
N SER A 10 6.89 0.58 2.98
CA SER A 10 5.72 0.42 2.11
C SER A 10 5.73 1.41 0.95
N THR A 11 6.12 2.65 1.21
CA THR A 11 6.22 3.68 0.17
C THR A 11 7.28 3.32 -0.86
N ILE A 12 8.46 2.88 -0.41
CA ILE A 12 9.53 2.44 -1.30
C ILE A 12 9.04 1.29 -2.18
N TYR A 13 8.35 0.32 -1.58
CA TYR A 13 7.81 -0.81 -2.33
C TYR A 13 6.81 -0.36 -3.40
N ARG A 14 5.92 0.56 -3.07
CA ARG A 14 4.89 1.07 -4.00
C ARG A 14 5.50 1.88 -5.14
N LEU A 15 6.59 2.60 -4.89
CA LEU A 15 7.26 3.41 -5.89
C LEU A 15 8.21 2.60 -6.78
N ASP A 16 8.61 1.41 -6.34
CA ASP A 16 9.58 0.59 -7.04
C ASP A 16 8.99 -0.01 -8.32
N LYS A 17 9.60 0.35 -9.45
CA LYS A 17 9.24 -0.18 -10.77
C LYS A 17 10.32 -1.11 -11.33
N GLY A 18 11.19 -1.61 -10.46
CA GLY A 18 12.30 -2.47 -10.84
C GLY A 18 13.60 -1.74 -11.14
N GLU A 19 13.59 -0.42 -11.04
CA GLU A 19 14.75 0.43 -11.38
C GLU A 19 15.32 1.17 -10.19
N GLY A 20 14.85 0.85 -8.99
CA GLY A 20 15.21 1.58 -7.78
C GLY A 20 14.29 2.76 -7.54
N VAL A 21 14.39 3.34 -6.34
CA VAL A 21 13.52 4.42 -5.90
C VAL A 21 14.36 5.60 -5.45
N ARG A 22 13.93 6.80 -5.82
CA ARG A 22 14.65 8.02 -5.46
C ARG A 22 14.15 8.56 -4.12
N SER A 23 15.11 9.01 -3.28
CA SER A 23 14.77 9.58 -1.97
C SER A 23 13.80 10.75 -2.07
N VAL A 24 13.96 11.58 -3.11
CA VAL A 24 13.11 12.74 -3.31
C VAL A 24 11.64 12.35 -3.53
N ASP A 25 11.41 11.22 -4.18
CA ASP A 25 10.06 10.75 -4.43
C ASP A 25 9.42 10.21 -3.16
N VAL A 26 10.20 9.54 -2.31
CA VAL A 26 9.73 9.10 -0.99
C VAL A 26 9.35 10.31 -0.13
N ALA A 27 10.20 11.33 -0.13
CA ALA A 27 9.95 12.56 0.63
C ALA A 27 8.64 13.23 0.20
N LYS A 28 8.38 13.27 -1.11
CA LYS A 28 7.16 13.85 -1.66
C LYS A 28 5.91 13.08 -1.24
N VAL A 29 5.94 11.75 -1.37
CA VAL A 29 4.78 10.91 -1.05
C VAL A 29 4.42 11.03 0.42
N LEU A 30 5.42 10.99 1.30
CA LEU A 30 5.19 11.02 2.74
C LEU A 30 5.12 12.44 3.32
N GLU A 31 5.35 13.45 2.49
CA GLU A 31 5.36 14.86 2.91
C GLU A 31 6.31 15.10 4.08
N VAL A 32 7.53 14.60 3.95
CA VAL A 32 8.57 14.72 4.96
C VAL A 32 9.82 15.37 4.36
N SER A 33 10.73 15.78 5.25
CA SER A 33 11.99 16.37 4.83
C SER A 33 12.97 15.30 4.33
N LYS A 34 13.93 15.71 3.52
CA LYS A 34 14.98 14.83 3.05
C LYS A 34 15.81 14.23 4.19
N PRO A 35 16.19 14.99 5.24
CA PRO A 35 16.86 14.40 6.41
C PRO A 35 16.02 13.30 7.08
N SER A 36 14.71 13.45 7.13
CA SER A 36 13.82 12.41 7.69
C SER A 36 13.90 11.11 6.88
N VAL A 37 13.89 11.23 5.55
CA VAL A 37 14.06 10.07 4.67
C VAL A 37 15.42 9.42 4.91
N ASN A 38 16.48 10.21 5.01
CA ASN A 38 17.82 9.69 5.23
C ASN A 38 17.92 8.91 6.55
N ARG A 39 17.31 9.41 7.62
CA ARG A 39 17.29 8.71 8.90
C ARG A 39 16.55 7.37 8.80
N ALA A 40 15.40 7.38 8.13
CA ALA A 40 14.63 6.16 7.92
C ALA A 40 15.40 5.14 7.08
N LEU A 41 16.09 5.60 6.03
CA LEU A 41 16.91 4.73 5.19
C LEU A 41 18.06 4.10 5.95
N LYS A 42 18.67 4.85 6.87
CA LYS A 42 19.72 4.32 7.72
C LYS A 42 19.17 3.15 8.56
N THR A 43 18.01 3.35 9.19
CA THR A 43 17.36 2.30 9.98
C THR A 43 17.02 1.09 9.12
N LEU A 44 16.41 1.31 7.96
CA LEU A 44 16.04 0.24 7.04
C LEU A 44 17.26 -0.52 6.52
N SER A 45 18.38 0.18 6.29
CA SER A 45 19.63 -0.45 5.88
C SER A 45 20.21 -1.32 7.00
N GLU A 46 20.16 -0.86 8.24
CA GLU A 46 20.59 -1.62 9.41
C GLU A 46 19.75 -2.88 9.59
N MET A 47 18.47 -2.80 9.26
CA MET A 47 17.54 -3.94 9.28
C MET A 47 17.70 -4.85 8.05
N LYS A 48 18.58 -4.48 7.12
CA LYS A 48 18.84 -5.21 5.86
C LYS A 48 17.63 -5.31 4.95
N LEU A 49 16.76 -4.30 5.02
CA LEU A 49 15.55 -4.24 4.19
C LEU A 49 15.78 -3.46 2.90
N VAL A 50 16.72 -2.53 2.89
CA VAL A 50 17.08 -1.76 1.70
C VAL A 50 18.58 -1.70 1.53
N LYS A 51 19.00 -1.41 0.29
CA LYS A 51 20.37 -1.03 -0.06
C LYS A 51 20.29 0.31 -0.76
N GLN A 52 21.15 1.22 -0.37
CA GLN A 52 21.25 2.51 -1.03
C GLN A 52 22.69 2.67 -1.54
N GLU A 53 22.82 2.91 -2.83
CA GLU A 53 24.10 3.21 -3.42
C GLU A 53 24.50 4.64 -3.07
N PRO A 54 25.79 4.96 -2.91
CA PRO A 54 26.23 6.33 -2.68
C PRO A 54 25.72 7.24 -3.79
N TYR A 55 24.98 8.28 -3.43
CA TYR A 55 24.36 9.21 -4.37
C TYR A 55 23.39 8.54 -5.37
N GLY A 56 22.97 7.33 -5.06
CA GLY A 56 22.16 6.54 -5.96
C GLY A 56 20.78 6.22 -5.42
N ASP A 57 20.12 5.34 -6.15
CA ASP A 57 18.76 4.95 -5.84
C ASP A 57 18.69 3.96 -4.69
N ILE A 58 17.51 3.85 -4.11
CA ILE A 58 17.19 2.92 -3.05
C ILE A 58 16.69 1.63 -3.69
N PHE A 59 17.24 0.50 -3.28
CA PHE A 59 16.82 -0.81 -3.74
C PHE A 59 16.34 -1.64 -2.57
N LEU A 60 15.23 -2.35 -2.76
CA LEU A 60 14.76 -3.32 -1.77
C LEU A 60 15.64 -4.57 -1.83
N THR A 61 15.98 -5.11 -0.68
CA THR A 61 16.57 -6.45 -0.60
C THR A 61 15.44 -7.47 -0.76
N LYS A 62 15.78 -8.75 -0.90
CA LYS A 62 14.77 -9.81 -0.92
C LYS A 62 13.91 -9.76 0.33
N LEU A 63 14.56 -9.63 1.50
CA LEU A 63 13.85 -9.50 2.78
C LEU A 63 12.96 -8.26 2.82
N GLY A 64 13.47 -7.13 2.32
CA GLY A 64 12.70 -5.89 2.26
C GLY A 64 11.46 -6.03 1.40
N ARG A 65 11.57 -6.67 0.26
CA ARG A 65 10.44 -6.91 -0.65
C ARG A 65 9.39 -7.80 0.00
N GLU A 66 9.82 -8.88 0.63
CA GLU A 66 8.91 -9.81 1.30
C GLU A 66 8.19 -9.13 2.46
N THR A 67 8.91 -8.36 3.27
CA THR A 67 8.35 -7.61 4.39
C THR A 67 7.35 -6.57 3.92
N ALA A 68 7.71 -5.82 2.89
CA ALA A 68 6.83 -4.80 2.32
C ALA A 68 5.58 -5.40 1.70
N LEU A 69 5.71 -6.56 1.06
CA LEU A 69 4.57 -7.26 0.48
C LEU A 69 3.55 -7.61 1.57
N ASP A 70 4.01 -8.12 2.70
CA ASP A 70 3.14 -8.42 3.83
C ASP A 70 2.46 -7.16 4.39
N LEU A 71 3.21 -6.08 4.54
CA LEU A 71 2.68 -4.80 4.99
C LEU A 71 1.64 -4.23 4.03
N ASN A 72 1.84 -4.41 2.74
CA ASN A 72 0.94 -3.88 1.72
C ASN A 72 -0.28 -4.77 1.47
N LYS A 73 -0.28 -5.99 1.98
CA LYS A 73 -1.39 -6.92 1.81
C LYS A 73 -2.70 -6.32 2.30
N LYS A 74 -2.69 -5.77 3.49
CA LYS A 74 -3.88 -5.17 4.12
C LYS A 74 -4.38 -3.97 3.32
N TYR A 75 -3.47 -3.09 2.94
CA TYR A 75 -3.78 -1.94 2.10
C TYR A 75 -4.38 -2.40 0.77
N SER A 76 -3.77 -3.39 0.14
CA SER A 76 -4.23 -3.91 -1.16
C SER A 76 -5.61 -4.53 -1.06
N ILE A 77 -5.89 -5.25 0.02
CA ILE A 77 -7.21 -5.83 0.27
C ILE A 77 -8.26 -4.72 0.39
N LEU A 78 -7.98 -3.72 1.20
CA LEU A 78 -8.92 -2.63 1.45
C LEU A 78 -9.13 -1.79 0.19
N ARG A 79 -8.06 -1.45 -0.49
CA ARG A 79 -8.16 -0.69 -1.74
C ARG A 79 -8.96 -1.48 -2.79
N GLY A 80 -8.64 -2.76 -2.94
CA GLY A 80 -9.36 -3.63 -3.88
C GLY A 80 -10.84 -3.74 -3.53
N PHE A 81 -11.16 -3.85 -2.26
CA PHE A 81 -12.54 -3.88 -1.81
C PHE A 81 -13.29 -2.61 -2.21
N LEU A 82 -12.69 -1.46 -1.93
CA LEU A 82 -13.31 -0.17 -2.26
C LEU A 82 -13.49 0.01 -3.77
N VAL A 83 -12.48 -0.32 -4.55
CA VAL A 83 -12.52 -0.13 -6.00
C VAL A 83 -13.42 -1.16 -6.69
N HIS A 84 -13.22 -2.44 -6.39
CA HIS A 84 -13.86 -3.51 -7.15
C HIS A 84 -15.22 -3.94 -6.61
N MET A 85 -15.44 -3.80 -5.31
CA MET A 85 -16.71 -4.19 -4.69
C MET A 85 -17.67 -3.02 -4.52
N LEU A 86 -17.15 -1.85 -4.21
CA LEU A 86 -17.97 -0.66 -3.93
C LEU A 86 -17.91 0.40 -5.02
N ASP A 87 -17.13 0.15 -6.06
CA ASP A 87 -16.96 1.08 -7.19
C ASP A 87 -16.52 2.49 -6.77
N VAL A 88 -15.68 2.55 -5.75
CA VAL A 88 -15.10 3.81 -5.29
C VAL A 88 -14.02 4.25 -6.27
N ASP A 89 -13.93 5.53 -6.54
CA ASP A 89 -12.88 6.09 -7.39
C ASP A 89 -11.51 5.66 -6.89
N PRO A 90 -10.60 5.20 -7.79
CA PRO A 90 -9.28 4.69 -7.36
C PRO A 90 -8.46 5.67 -6.53
N ILE A 91 -8.53 6.95 -6.82
CA ILE A 91 -7.77 7.97 -6.07
C ILE A 91 -8.33 8.11 -4.66
N VAL A 92 -9.65 8.12 -4.52
CA VAL A 92 -10.33 8.17 -3.22
C VAL A 92 -10.05 6.88 -2.45
N ALA A 93 -10.08 5.74 -3.14
CA ALA A 93 -9.84 4.44 -2.53
C ALA A 93 -8.43 4.32 -1.94
N GLU A 94 -7.42 4.88 -2.59
CA GLU A 94 -6.06 4.89 -2.06
C GLU A 94 -5.99 5.61 -0.72
N LYS A 95 -6.61 6.77 -0.64
CA LYS A 95 -6.62 7.57 0.57
C LYS A 95 -7.41 6.88 1.69
N GLU A 96 -8.60 6.40 1.36
CA GLU A 96 -9.47 5.77 2.35
C GLU A 96 -8.92 4.43 2.84
N ALA A 97 -8.36 3.62 1.93
CA ALA A 97 -7.74 2.35 2.32
C ALA A 97 -6.60 2.57 3.31
N ASN A 98 -5.81 3.62 3.08
CA ASN A 98 -4.72 3.98 3.97
C ASN A 98 -5.23 4.32 5.38
N GLN A 99 -6.33 5.06 5.46
CA GLN A 99 -6.96 5.41 6.74
C GLN A 99 -7.59 4.19 7.41
N MET A 100 -8.28 3.35 6.65
CA MET A 100 -8.93 2.15 7.16
C MET A 100 -7.93 1.14 7.71
N GLU A 101 -6.79 1.00 7.06
CA GLU A 101 -5.72 0.08 7.47
C GLU A 101 -5.30 0.33 8.91
N HIS A 102 -5.23 1.59 9.32
CA HIS A 102 -4.82 1.97 10.67
C HIS A 102 -5.94 1.86 11.70
N GLY A 103 -7.19 1.85 11.26
CA GLY A 103 -8.35 1.82 12.16
C GLY A 103 -9.04 0.46 12.28
N MET A 104 -8.59 -0.54 11.54
CA MET A 104 -9.23 -1.86 11.51
C MET A 104 -8.30 -2.93 12.04
N SER A 105 -8.88 -3.97 12.66
CA SER A 105 -8.09 -5.11 13.10
C SER A 105 -7.64 -5.95 11.91
N ASN A 106 -6.53 -6.66 12.09
CA ASN A 106 -6.02 -7.59 11.07
C ASN A 106 -7.07 -8.66 10.72
N ASP A 107 -7.78 -9.14 11.72
CA ASP A 107 -8.83 -10.15 11.53
C ASP A 107 -9.95 -9.63 10.61
N THR A 108 -10.41 -8.41 10.84
CA THR A 108 -11.46 -7.82 9.99
C THR A 108 -11.00 -7.65 8.55
N ILE A 109 -9.78 -7.16 8.35
CA ILE A 109 -9.22 -6.97 7.01
C ILE A 109 -9.08 -8.33 6.30
N GLU A 110 -8.61 -9.34 7.01
CA GLU A 110 -8.48 -10.68 6.46
C GLU A 110 -9.83 -11.25 6.04
N ARG A 111 -10.88 -11.00 6.82
CA ARG A 111 -12.25 -11.44 6.47
C ARG A 111 -12.77 -10.75 5.22
N ILE A 112 -12.43 -9.48 5.05
CA ILE A 112 -12.75 -8.75 3.82
C ILE A 112 -12.05 -9.40 2.63
N GLY A 113 -10.79 -9.74 2.78
CA GLY A 113 -10.03 -10.43 1.73
C GLY A 113 -10.63 -11.77 1.35
N LEU A 114 -11.06 -12.54 2.35
CA LEU A 114 -11.71 -13.83 2.13
C LEU A 114 -13.07 -13.67 1.42
N LEU A 115 -13.81 -12.65 1.80
CA LEU A 115 -15.08 -12.34 1.14
C LEU A 115 -14.88 -12.01 -0.33
N MET A 116 -13.89 -11.20 -0.64
CA MET A 116 -13.57 -10.84 -2.02
C MET A 116 -13.17 -12.06 -2.84
N LYS A 117 -12.36 -12.93 -2.26
CA LYS A 117 -11.91 -14.16 -2.92
C LYS A 117 -13.10 -15.08 -3.17
N SER A 118 -13.98 -15.25 -2.19
CA SER A 118 -15.19 -16.02 -2.30
C SER A 118 -16.11 -15.49 -3.41
N TYR A 119 -16.26 -14.18 -3.47
CA TYR A 119 -17.06 -13.51 -4.49
C TYR A 119 -16.52 -13.75 -5.89
N SER A 120 -15.21 -13.64 -6.06
CA SER A 120 -14.55 -13.88 -7.32
C SER A 120 -14.76 -15.33 -7.81
N LEU A 121 -14.72 -16.29 -6.89
CA LEU A 121 -14.89 -17.71 -7.22
C LEU A 121 -16.35 -18.07 -7.49
N SER A 122 -17.29 -17.56 -6.68
CA SER A 122 -18.71 -17.92 -6.78
C SER A 122 -19.42 -17.20 -7.91
N ALA A 123 -18.99 -16.00 -8.25
CA ALA A 123 -19.54 -15.25 -9.37
C ALA A 123 -19.15 -15.89 -10.71
N GLY A 124 -18.37 -16.96 -10.67
CA GLY A 124 -17.82 -17.55 -11.85
C GLY A 124 -16.99 -16.49 -12.57
N LYS A 125 -17.24 -16.23 -13.76
CA LYS A 125 -16.56 -15.16 -14.48
C LYS A 125 -17.46 -13.95 -14.68
N SER A 126 -18.62 -13.94 -14.00
CA SER A 126 -19.47 -12.78 -14.08
C SER A 126 -18.79 -11.65 -13.31
N LYS A 127 -18.53 -10.60 -14.01
CA LYS A 127 -17.97 -9.39 -13.44
C LYS A 127 -19.08 -8.68 -12.68
N PHE A 128 -19.44 -9.21 -11.53
CA PHE A 128 -20.40 -8.52 -10.70
C PHE A 128 -19.75 -7.24 -10.18
N LYS A 129 -20.15 -6.15 -10.75
CA LYS A 129 -19.88 -4.83 -10.19
C LYS A 129 -21.21 -4.37 -9.61
N PRO A 130 -21.31 -4.22 -8.30
CA PRO A 130 -22.45 -3.51 -7.76
C PRO A 130 -22.34 -2.07 -8.24
N LYS A 131 -23.05 -1.77 -9.29
CA LYS A 131 -23.19 -0.39 -9.70
C LYS A 131 -24.16 0.26 -8.72
N LEU A 132 -23.66 1.25 -8.03
CA LEU A 132 -24.55 2.17 -7.37
C LEU A 132 -25.38 2.83 -8.48
N ASP A 133 -26.66 2.65 -8.40
CA ASP A 133 -27.59 3.35 -9.29
C ASP A 133 -27.41 4.84 -9.01
N GLU A 134 -27.08 5.61 -10.04
CA GLU A 134 -26.92 7.06 -9.91
C GLU A 134 -28.15 7.71 -9.31
N ASN A 135 -29.30 7.11 -9.49
CA ASN A 135 -30.57 7.61 -8.93
C ASN A 135 -30.78 7.23 -7.48
N ALA A 136 -29.99 6.32 -6.94
CA ALA A 136 -30.15 5.84 -5.56
C ALA A 136 -29.31 6.61 -4.57
N ILE A 137 -28.46 7.54 -5.02
CA ILE A 137 -27.51 8.27 -4.19
C ILE A 137 -27.99 9.66 -3.84
N ASP A 138 -29.07 10.11 -4.39
CA ASP A 138 -29.62 11.45 -4.13
C ASP A 138 -30.20 11.58 -2.73
#